data_aa07b3351fdf3f98bf4e207e92ae48b1
#
_entry.id   aa07b3351fdf3f98bf4e207e92ae48b1
#
_cell.length_a   1.000
_cell.length_b   1.000
_cell.length_c   1.000
_cell.angle_alpha   90.00
_cell.angle_beta   90.00
_cell.angle_gamma   90.00
#
_symmetry.space_group_name_H-M   'P 1'
#
loop_
_entity.id
_entity.type
_entity.pdbx_description
1 polymer ?
#
loop_
_entity_poly.entity_id
_entity_poly.type
_entity_poly.pdbx_seq_one_letter_code
_entity_poly.pdbx_strand_id
1 'polypeptide(L)'
;YLEVAEDSMYLTEYGVATVARPGKFVTWKKLIPQDLTLTGYGQHLENFSTPNMFIVFLEVQVDRETGKVDVLNMLGGTDCGQVIDPSGLEMQAQGGIGSASLDTATFEEHIIDPGTGRTMTYDMIEYKWRPFNEFPKYETCFMESQFDTFQFKATGVGEIAGAAAASATMQAISNAIGVQVATYPATPDVILKALGKI
;
A
#
# COMPACT_ATOMS: atom_id res chain seq x y z
N TYR A 1 -4.11 25.46 -35.76
CA TYR A 1 -3.88 24.30 -36.67
C TYR A 1 -5.16 23.55 -36.99
N LEU A 2 -5.93 23.13 -36.01
CA LEU A 2 -7.17 22.38 -36.22
C LEU A 2 -8.40 23.28 -36.32
N GLU A 3 -8.39 24.41 -35.61
CA GLU A 3 -9.48 25.42 -35.59
C GLU A 3 -10.84 24.78 -35.21
N VAL A 4 -10.82 23.96 -34.19
CA VAL A 4 -11.98 23.25 -33.65
C VAL A 4 -11.97 23.37 -32.12
N ALA A 5 -13.10 23.11 -31.46
CA ALA A 5 -13.18 23.10 -30.01
C ALA A 5 -12.34 21.99 -29.41
N GLU A 6 -11.79 22.23 -28.22
CA GLU A 6 -10.87 21.32 -27.56
C GLU A 6 -11.49 19.95 -27.27
N ASP A 7 -12.74 19.93 -26.84
CA ASP A 7 -13.52 18.73 -26.56
C ASP A 7 -13.77 17.82 -27.77
N SER A 8 -13.56 18.34 -28.99
CA SER A 8 -13.64 17.57 -30.23
C SER A 8 -12.29 16.99 -30.69
N MET A 9 -11.20 17.25 -29.94
CA MET A 9 -9.85 16.75 -30.23
C MET A 9 -9.55 15.48 -29.45
N TYR A 10 -8.74 14.61 -30.04
CA TYR A 10 -8.21 13.44 -29.35
C TYR A 10 -6.75 13.19 -29.72
N LEU A 11 -6.02 12.62 -28.78
CA LEU A 11 -4.61 12.31 -28.93
C LEU A 11 -4.45 10.98 -29.69
N THR A 12 -3.45 10.94 -30.55
CA THR A 12 -3.02 9.73 -31.24
C THR A 12 -1.52 9.54 -31.04
N GLU A 13 -1.01 8.36 -31.35
CA GLU A 13 0.43 8.09 -31.32
C GLU A 13 1.25 9.11 -32.15
N TYR A 14 0.70 9.59 -33.24
CA TYR A 14 1.43 10.45 -34.22
C TYR A 14 1.11 11.94 -34.11
N GLY A 15 0.13 12.33 -33.29
CA GLY A 15 -0.27 13.72 -33.15
C GLY A 15 -1.68 13.91 -32.61
N VAL A 16 -2.33 14.99 -32.99
CA VAL A 16 -3.68 15.36 -32.58
C VAL A 16 -4.63 15.30 -33.78
N ALA A 17 -5.74 14.60 -33.59
CA ALA A 17 -6.82 14.49 -34.58
C ALA A 17 -8.14 15.07 -34.00
N THR A 18 -9.15 15.22 -34.85
CA THR A 18 -10.47 15.72 -34.41
C THR A 18 -11.59 14.98 -35.11
N VAL A 19 -12.67 14.70 -34.37
CA VAL A 19 -13.91 14.16 -34.91
C VAL A 19 -14.74 15.21 -35.63
N ALA A 20 -14.59 16.49 -35.28
CA ALA A 20 -15.34 17.58 -35.92
C ALA A 20 -14.98 17.81 -37.42
N ARG A 21 -13.79 17.41 -37.83
CA ARG A 21 -13.30 17.50 -39.20
C ARG A 21 -12.52 16.23 -39.54
N PRO A 22 -13.19 15.15 -39.94
CA PRO A 22 -12.53 13.91 -40.35
C PRO A 22 -11.43 14.11 -41.38
N GLY A 23 -10.24 13.57 -41.14
CA GLY A 23 -9.06 13.74 -41.99
C GLY A 23 -8.18 14.94 -41.62
N LYS A 24 -8.60 15.86 -40.76
CA LYS A 24 -7.70 16.87 -40.20
C LYS A 24 -6.86 16.25 -39.07
N PHE A 25 -5.55 16.34 -39.26
CA PHE A 25 -4.57 15.75 -38.38
C PHE A 25 -3.32 16.64 -38.33
N VAL A 26 -2.75 16.78 -37.12
CA VAL A 26 -1.50 17.55 -36.94
C VAL A 26 -0.51 16.68 -36.19
N THR A 27 0.66 16.47 -36.76
CA THR A 27 1.71 15.64 -36.14
C THR A 27 2.37 16.31 -34.98
N TRP A 28 2.87 15.52 -34.03
CA TRP A 28 3.65 16.01 -32.89
C TRP A 28 4.83 16.87 -33.36
N LYS A 29 5.54 16.45 -34.38
CA LYS A 29 6.67 17.21 -34.95
C LYS A 29 6.29 18.62 -35.42
N LYS A 30 5.06 18.81 -35.88
CA LYS A 30 4.57 20.13 -36.31
C LYS A 30 4.08 20.97 -35.13
N LEU A 31 3.52 20.32 -34.07
CA LEU A 31 3.03 20.99 -32.85
C LEU A 31 4.18 21.37 -31.92
N ILE A 32 5.22 20.53 -31.86
CA ILE A 32 6.35 20.68 -30.94
C ILE A 32 7.61 20.75 -31.80
N PRO A 33 8.08 21.94 -32.22
CA PRO A 33 9.38 22.12 -32.82
C PRO A 33 10.50 21.57 -31.94
N GLN A 34 11.62 21.15 -32.53
CA GLN A 34 12.70 20.45 -31.82
C GLN A 34 13.33 21.21 -30.63
N ASP A 35 13.18 22.51 -30.62
CA ASP A 35 13.69 23.42 -29.58
C ASP A 35 12.64 23.92 -28.60
N LEU A 36 11.41 23.40 -28.70
CA LEU A 36 10.31 23.81 -27.84
C LEU A 36 9.85 22.67 -26.92
N THR A 37 9.77 22.95 -25.63
CA THR A 37 9.11 22.08 -24.65
C THR A 37 7.70 22.61 -24.37
N LEU A 38 6.69 21.75 -24.56
CA LEU A 38 5.34 22.06 -24.11
C LEU A 38 5.15 21.61 -22.66
N THR A 39 4.72 22.54 -21.82
CA THR A 39 4.36 22.26 -20.44
C THR A 39 2.87 22.51 -20.25
N GLY A 40 2.16 21.54 -19.73
CA GLY A 40 0.77 21.67 -19.32
C GLY A 40 0.66 21.54 -17.83
N TYR A 41 -0.30 22.26 -17.23
CA TYR A 41 -0.68 22.11 -15.83
C TYR A 41 -2.12 21.64 -15.78
N GLY A 42 -2.37 20.61 -14.95
CA GLY A 42 -3.71 20.12 -14.66
C GLY A 42 -3.85 19.86 -13.17
N GLN A 43 -4.98 20.22 -12.60
CA GLN A 43 -5.31 19.94 -11.21
C GLN A 43 -6.68 19.31 -11.14
N HIS A 44 -6.76 18.20 -10.43
CA HIS A 44 -8.02 17.59 -10.03
C HIS A 44 -8.27 17.86 -8.55
N LEU A 45 -9.42 18.44 -8.23
CA LEU A 45 -9.83 18.70 -6.85
C LEU A 45 -11.02 17.80 -6.53
N GLU A 46 -10.82 16.90 -5.58
CA GLU A 46 -11.90 16.07 -5.05
C GLU A 46 -12.58 16.78 -3.88
N ASN A 47 -13.90 16.90 -3.96
CA ASN A 47 -14.72 17.49 -2.91
C ASN A 47 -15.43 16.44 -2.04
N PHE A 48 -15.07 15.16 -2.20
CA PHE A 48 -15.65 14.03 -1.48
C PHE A 48 -14.60 12.97 -1.20
N SER A 49 -14.84 12.21 -0.15
CA SER A 49 -13.98 11.06 0.22
C SER A 49 -14.67 9.77 -0.22
N THR A 50 -13.90 8.87 -0.82
CA THR A 50 -14.38 7.53 -1.14
C THR A 50 -13.76 6.54 -0.19
N PRO A 51 -14.56 5.65 0.41
CA PRO A 51 -14.02 4.62 1.27
C PRO A 51 -13.24 3.60 0.42
N ASN A 52 -11.98 3.41 0.76
CA ASN A 52 -11.20 2.27 0.30
C ASN A 52 -11.37 1.13 1.30
N MET A 53 -11.33 -0.10 0.81
CA MET A 53 -11.36 -1.28 1.66
C MET A 53 -10.10 -2.11 1.45
N PHE A 54 -9.52 -2.53 2.56
CA PHE A 54 -8.42 -3.49 2.57
C PHE A 54 -8.70 -4.58 3.60
N ILE A 55 -8.55 -5.83 3.19
CA ILE A 55 -8.78 -7.00 4.03
C ILE A 55 -7.50 -7.83 4.05
N VAL A 56 -7.09 -8.28 5.23
CA VAL A 56 -5.91 -9.12 5.41
C VAL A 56 -6.29 -10.41 6.11
N PHE A 57 -5.86 -11.51 5.53
CA PHE A 57 -5.88 -12.83 6.14
C PHE A 57 -4.44 -13.31 6.29
N LEU A 58 -4.12 -13.90 7.43
CA LEU A 58 -2.80 -14.45 7.63
C LEU A 58 -2.83 -15.68 8.53
N GLU A 59 -1.83 -16.52 8.34
CA GLU A 59 -1.58 -17.72 9.10
C GLU A 59 -0.28 -17.55 9.88
N VAL A 60 -0.34 -17.77 11.20
CA VAL A 60 0.81 -17.69 12.09
C VAL A 60 1.05 -19.00 12.80
N GLN A 61 2.32 -19.27 13.10
CA GLN A 61 2.76 -20.28 14.04
C GLN A 61 3.45 -19.59 15.21
N VAL A 62 3.04 -19.94 16.42
CA VAL A 62 3.63 -19.38 17.64
C VAL A 62 4.28 -20.50 18.45
N ASP A 63 5.56 -20.38 18.69
CA ASP A 63 6.27 -21.24 19.63
C ASP A 63 5.92 -20.79 21.05
N ARG A 64 5.18 -21.62 21.77
CA ARG A 64 4.70 -21.30 23.11
C ARG A 64 5.79 -21.34 24.18
N GLU A 65 6.95 -21.94 23.91
CA GLU A 65 8.07 -22.01 24.85
C GLU A 65 9.01 -20.81 24.73
N THR A 66 9.16 -20.29 23.52
CA THR A 66 10.05 -19.15 23.25
C THR A 66 9.32 -17.84 23.01
N GLY A 67 8.03 -17.88 22.69
CA GLY A 67 7.26 -16.71 22.27
C GLY A 67 7.53 -16.27 20.84
N LYS A 68 8.31 -17.03 20.04
CA LYS A 68 8.60 -16.71 18.66
C LYS A 68 7.35 -16.84 17.79
N VAL A 69 7.14 -15.86 16.91
CA VAL A 69 6.07 -15.84 15.90
C VAL A 69 6.66 -15.99 14.52
N ASP A 70 6.23 -17.01 13.81
CA ASP A 70 6.48 -17.16 12.37
C ASP A 70 5.17 -16.92 11.61
N VAL A 71 5.19 -15.99 10.66
CA VAL A 71 4.06 -15.75 9.74
C VAL A 71 4.28 -16.61 8.51
N LEU A 72 3.37 -17.54 8.26
CA LEU A 72 3.54 -18.56 7.24
C LEU A 72 2.99 -18.10 5.89
N ASN A 73 1.75 -17.60 5.88
CA ASN A 73 1.06 -17.16 4.68
C ASN A 73 0.32 -15.85 4.95
N MET A 74 0.23 -15.01 3.92
CA MET A 74 -0.56 -13.78 3.94
C MET A 74 -1.34 -13.61 2.65
N LEU A 75 -2.59 -13.19 2.77
CA LEU A 75 -3.43 -12.79 1.65
C LEU A 75 -3.97 -11.38 1.92
N GLY A 76 -3.66 -10.45 1.03
CA GLY A 76 -4.19 -9.10 1.05
C GLY A 76 -5.19 -8.86 -0.08
N GLY A 77 -6.39 -8.40 0.27
CA GLY A 77 -7.43 -8.01 -0.69
C GLY A 77 -7.70 -6.51 -0.62
N THR A 78 -7.71 -5.82 -1.75
CA THR A 78 -8.09 -4.40 -1.82
C THR A 78 -9.13 -4.14 -2.87
N ASP A 79 -10.00 -3.18 -2.59
CA ASP A 79 -10.88 -2.57 -3.56
C ASP A 79 -10.44 -1.13 -3.78
N CYS A 80 -9.84 -0.89 -4.93
CA CYS A 80 -9.36 0.43 -5.34
C CYS A 80 -10.11 0.97 -6.57
N GLY A 81 -11.22 0.31 -6.97
CA GLY A 81 -11.83 0.56 -8.25
C GLY A 81 -10.97 0.05 -9.40
N GLN A 82 -10.93 0.76 -10.51
CA GLN A 82 -10.15 0.33 -11.67
C GLN A 82 -8.64 0.22 -11.34
N VAL A 83 -8.08 -0.94 -11.60
CA VAL A 83 -6.63 -1.17 -11.43
C VAL A 83 -5.89 -0.55 -12.62
N ILE A 84 -5.19 0.55 -12.39
CA ILE A 84 -4.45 1.28 -13.44
C ILE A 84 -3.09 0.64 -13.70
N ASP A 85 -2.37 0.31 -12.63
CA ASP A 85 -1.07 -0.36 -12.67
C ASP A 85 -1.09 -1.57 -11.72
N PRO A 86 -1.33 -2.78 -12.24
CA PRO A 86 -1.38 -3.99 -11.42
C PRO A 86 -0.09 -4.27 -10.66
N SER A 87 1.07 -4.06 -11.31
CA SER A 87 2.38 -4.30 -10.69
C SER A 87 2.66 -3.33 -9.55
N GLY A 88 2.37 -2.05 -9.77
CA GLY A 88 2.51 -1.01 -8.74
C GLY A 88 1.56 -1.23 -7.57
N LEU A 89 0.33 -1.64 -7.85
CA LEU A 89 -0.65 -1.97 -6.82
C LEU A 89 -0.23 -3.18 -5.99
N GLU A 90 0.27 -4.22 -6.63
CA GLU A 90 0.79 -5.40 -5.94
C GLU A 90 1.98 -5.06 -5.03
N MET A 91 2.95 -4.29 -5.53
CA MET A 91 4.09 -3.82 -4.74
C MET A 91 3.65 -2.98 -3.55
N GLN A 92 2.65 -2.10 -3.74
CA GLN A 92 2.12 -1.26 -2.68
C GLN A 92 1.41 -2.10 -1.60
N ALA A 93 0.64 -3.09 -1.99
CA ALA A 93 -0.01 -4.01 -1.08
C ALA A 93 1.02 -4.85 -0.29
N GLN A 94 2.01 -5.42 -0.95
CA GLN A 94 3.09 -6.20 -0.32
C GLN A 94 3.91 -5.35 0.64
N GLY A 95 4.30 -4.13 0.24
CA GLY A 95 5.07 -3.21 1.07
C GLY A 95 4.31 -2.76 2.32
N GLY A 96 3.03 -2.43 2.19
CA GLY A 96 2.19 -2.01 3.31
C GLY A 96 1.93 -3.13 4.32
N ILE A 97 1.63 -4.34 3.86
CA ILE A 97 1.38 -5.48 4.75
C ILE A 97 2.68 -6.06 5.29
N GLY A 98 3.62 -6.36 4.40
CA GLY A 98 4.81 -7.12 4.73
C GLY A 98 5.78 -6.34 5.60
N SER A 99 6.24 -5.19 5.14
CA SER A 99 7.28 -4.46 5.84
C SER A 99 6.75 -3.49 6.90
N ALA A 100 5.76 -2.67 6.57
CA ALA A 100 5.35 -1.62 7.49
C ALA A 100 4.50 -2.11 8.67
N SER A 101 3.69 -3.15 8.49
CA SER A 101 2.68 -3.51 9.49
C SER A 101 2.94 -4.82 10.21
N LEU A 102 3.55 -5.79 9.54
CA LEU A 102 3.89 -7.05 10.16
C LEU A 102 4.98 -6.86 11.22
N ASP A 103 5.98 -6.06 10.91
CA ASP A 103 7.09 -5.79 11.82
C ASP A 103 6.63 -4.95 13.02
N THR A 104 5.80 -3.93 12.79
CA THR A 104 5.15 -3.16 13.86
C THR A 104 4.35 -4.05 14.81
N ALA A 105 3.72 -5.10 14.31
CA ALA A 105 2.96 -6.02 15.15
C ALA A 105 3.82 -7.01 15.93
N THR A 106 5.02 -7.36 15.46
CA THR A 106 5.79 -8.49 16.00
C THR A 106 7.06 -8.11 16.74
N PHE A 107 7.84 -7.12 16.27
CA PHE A 107 9.14 -6.83 16.88
C PHE A 107 9.71 -5.42 16.67
N GLU A 108 9.06 -4.58 15.87
CA GLU A 108 9.53 -3.21 15.65
C GLU A 108 9.27 -2.37 16.90
N GLU A 109 10.33 -1.92 17.54
CA GLU A 109 10.26 -1.08 18.74
C GLU A 109 11.01 0.23 18.55
N HIS A 110 10.35 1.32 18.95
CA HIS A 110 10.98 2.63 19.08
C HIS A 110 11.27 2.91 20.56
N ILE A 111 12.49 2.65 21.00
CA ILE A 111 12.89 2.79 22.40
C ILE A 111 13.41 4.19 22.65
N ILE A 112 12.79 4.88 23.59
CA ILE A 112 13.20 6.22 24.05
C ILE A 112 13.66 6.15 25.49
N ASP A 113 14.85 6.68 25.79
CA ASP A 113 15.29 6.87 27.17
C ASP A 113 14.40 7.90 27.88
N PRO A 114 13.66 7.51 28.91
CA PRO A 114 12.71 8.40 29.58
C PRO A 114 13.40 9.55 30.36
N GLY A 115 14.68 9.39 30.71
CA GLY A 115 15.43 10.40 31.44
C GLY A 115 15.95 11.53 30.56
N THR A 116 16.29 11.24 29.31
CA THR A 116 16.93 12.19 28.40
C THR A 116 16.10 12.50 27.16
N GLY A 117 15.06 11.72 26.84
CA GLY A 117 14.28 11.81 25.62
C GLY A 117 15.03 11.32 24.37
N ARG A 118 16.21 10.71 24.57
CA ARG A 118 17.02 10.23 23.44
C ARG A 118 16.46 8.92 22.88
N THR A 119 16.36 8.85 21.54
CA THR A 119 16.07 7.60 20.84
C THR A 119 17.23 6.64 20.97
N MET A 120 16.98 5.43 21.45
CA MET A 120 17.98 4.38 21.62
C MET A 120 18.08 3.51 20.38
N THR A 121 16.99 3.34 19.64
CA THR A 121 16.92 2.60 18.36
C THR A 121 17.14 3.53 17.17
N TYR A 122 18.30 4.16 17.08
CA TYR A 122 18.56 5.23 16.10
C TYR A 122 19.32 4.77 14.86
N ASP A 123 19.77 3.54 14.80
CA ASP A 123 20.47 2.98 13.65
C ASP A 123 19.96 1.56 13.29
N MET A 124 20.42 1.02 12.17
CA MET A 124 19.96 -0.27 11.65
C MET A 124 20.50 -1.49 12.42
N ILE A 125 21.33 -1.29 13.42
CA ILE A 125 21.80 -2.35 14.33
C ILE A 125 20.79 -2.50 15.49
N GLU A 126 20.38 -1.39 16.05
CA GLU A 126 19.45 -1.35 17.19
C GLU A 126 17.99 -1.44 16.76
N TYR A 127 17.64 -0.84 15.61
CA TYR A 127 16.29 -0.89 15.05
C TYR A 127 16.04 -2.22 14.34
N LYS A 128 15.08 -2.98 14.82
CA LYS A 128 14.79 -4.32 14.30
C LYS A 128 13.91 -4.24 13.06
N TRP A 129 14.40 -4.87 12.01
CA TRP A 129 13.71 -4.97 10.73
C TRP A 129 13.74 -6.43 10.25
N ARG A 130 12.65 -6.89 9.64
CA ARG A 130 12.56 -8.26 9.13
C ARG A 130 13.54 -8.49 7.98
N PRO A 131 14.42 -9.49 8.05
CA PRO A 131 15.26 -9.84 6.92
C PRO A 131 14.44 -10.50 5.81
N PHE A 132 14.87 -10.31 4.57
CA PHE A 132 14.12 -10.73 3.38
C PHE A 132 13.74 -12.22 3.36
N ASN A 133 14.58 -13.08 3.90
CA ASN A 133 14.34 -14.53 3.98
C ASN A 133 13.30 -14.94 5.03
N GLU A 134 12.82 -14.03 5.86
CA GLU A 134 11.77 -14.26 6.85
C GLU A 134 10.41 -13.69 6.44
N PHE A 135 10.32 -13.11 5.24
CA PHE A 135 9.03 -12.69 4.71
C PHE A 135 8.14 -13.90 4.42
N PRO A 136 6.86 -13.84 4.80
CA PRO A 136 5.92 -14.92 4.52
C PRO A 136 5.64 -15.06 3.03
N LYS A 137 5.07 -16.19 2.64
CA LYS A 137 4.44 -16.29 1.33
C LYS A 137 3.28 -15.30 1.25
N TYR A 138 3.25 -14.51 0.19
CA TYR A 138 2.32 -13.43 0.04
C TYR A 138 1.48 -13.56 -1.23
N GLU A 139 0.19 -13.38 -1.11
CA GLU A 139 -0.75 -13.35 -2.23
C GLU A 139 -1.60 -12.07 -2.16
N THR A 140 -1.94 -11.52 -3.32
CA THR A 140 -2.82 -10.35 -3.45
C THR A 140 -4.05 -10.69 -4.27
N CYS A 141 -5.18 -10.09 -3.91
CA CYS A 141 -6.36 -10.05 -4.76
C CYS A 141 -6.90 -8.62 -4.87
N PHE A 142 -7.34 -8.27 -6.07
CA PHE A 142 -7.87 -6.95 -6.34
C PHE A 142 -9.33 -7.06 -6.75
N MET A 143 -10.17 -6.22 -6.13
CA MET A 143 -11.56 -6.04 -6.50
C MET A 143 -11.69 -4.71 -7.22
N GLU A 144 -12.44 -4.70 -8.31
CA GLU A 144 -12.68 -3.51 -9.12
C GLU A 144 -14.14 -3.07 -9.01
N SER A 145 -14.51 -2.47 -7.87
CA SER A 145 -15.81 -1.83 -7.73
C SER A 145 -15.91 -0.63 -8.65
N GLN A 146 -17.12 -0.33 -9.10
CA GLN A 146 -17.34 0.81 -9.99
C GLN A 146 -17.48 2.09 -9.18
N PHE A 147 -16.44 2.92 -9.19
CA PHE A 147 -16.45 4.26 -8.60
C PHE A 147 -16.74 5.31 -9.69
N ASP A 148 -17.99 5.44 -10.10
CA ASP A 148 -18.38 6.34 -11.19
C ASP A 148 -18.17 7.83 -10.88
N THR A 149 -17.90 8.18 -9.63
CA THR A 149 -17.63 9.55 -9.18
C THR A 149 -16.21 10.02 -9.49
N PHE A 150 -15.27 9.10 -9.81
CA PHE A 150 -13.89 9.44 -10.13
C PHE A 150 -13.65 9.44 -11.63
N GLN A 151 -12.82 10.37 -12.08
CA GLN A 151 -12.49 10.50 -13.50
C GLN A 151 -11.91 9.21 -14.10
N PHE A 152 -11.07 8.49 -13.34
CA PHE A 152 -10.46 7.22 -13.77
C PHE A 152 -11.08 6.00 -13.08
N LYS A 153 -12.18 6.18 -12.34
CA LYS A 153 -12.82 5.09 -11.57
C LYS A 153 -11.90 4.37 -10.58
N ALA A 154 -10.81 5.03 -10.19
CA ALA A 154 -9.79 4.50 -9.30
C ALA A 154 -9.59 5.39 -8.08
N THR A 155 -9.23 4.80 -6.96
CA THR A 155 -8.89 5.52 -5.72
C THR A 155 -7.42 5.31 -5.36
N GLY A 156 -6.88 6.17 -4.49
CA GLY A 156 -5.52 6.01 -3.98
C GLY A 156 -5.39 4.81 -3.03
N VAL A 157 -4.25 4.11 -3.08
CA VAL A 157 -3.99 2.90 -2.28
C VAL A 157 -2.68 2.99 -1.48
N GLY A 158 -2.17 4.20 -1.24
CA GLY A 158 -0.84 4.40 -0.67
C GLY A 158 -0.61 3.68 0.66
N GLU A 159 -1.45 3.90 1.67
CA GLU A 159 -1.21 3.41 3.04
C GLU A 159 -2.29 2.46 3.56
N ILE A 160 -3.33 2.20 2.78
CA ILE A 160 -4.48 1.41 3.25
C ILE A 160 -4.09 0.00 3.68
N ALA A 161 -3.12 -0.61 3.01
CA ALA A 161 -2.62 -1.95 3.33
C ALA A 161 -1.99 -2.00 4.74
N GLY A 162 -1.27 -0.96 5.13
CA GLY A 162 -0.62 -0.85 6.42
C GLY A 162 -1.59 -0.86 7.60
N ALA A 163 -2.73 -0.20 7.47
CA ALA A 163 -3.69 -0.08 8.56
C ALA A 163 -4.32 -1.43 8.98
N ALA A 164 -4.52 -2.37 8.05
CA ALA A 164 -5.19 -3.63 8.33
C ALA A 164 -4.26 -4.73 8.86
N ALA A 165 -3.01 -4.77 8.41
CA ALA A 165 -2.14 -5.92 8.64
C ALA A 165 -1.65 -6.04 10.08
N ALA A 166 -1.34 -4.93 10.76
CA ALA A 166 -0.90 -4.98 12.16
C ALA A 166 -1.99 -5.57 13.07
N SER A 167 -3.23 -5.10 12.93
CA SER A 167 -4.35 -5.61 13.73
C SER A 167 -4.69 -7.06 13.42
N ALA A 168 -4.64 -7.45 12.15
CA ALA A 168 -4.85 -8.84 11.75
C ALA A 168 -3.78 -9.78 12.33
N THR A 169 -2.51 -9.35 12.34
CA THR A 169 -1.40 -10.11 12.94
C THR A 169 -1.61 -10.32 14.43
N MET A 170 -1.97 -9.28 15.17
CA MET A 170 -2.26 -9.38 16.62
C MET A 170 -3.43 -10.32 16.91
N GLN A 171 -4.48 -10.28 16.09
CA GLN A 171 -5.61 -11.20 16.22
C GLN A 171 -5.22 -12.66 15.93
N ALA A 172 -4.42 -12.89 14.90
CA ALA A 172 -3.94 -14.22 14.58
C ALA A 172 -3.05 -14.80 15.68
N ILE A 173 -2.13 -14.00 16.25
CA ILE A 173 -1.32 -14.40 17.39
C ILE A 173 -2.21 -14.76 18.59
N SER A 174 -3.14 -13.87 18.94
CA SER A 174 -4.08 -14.10 20.04
C SER A 174 -4.90 -15.38 19.83
N ASN A 175 -5.35 -15.62 18.60
CA ASN A 175 -6.09 -16.82 18.25
C ASN A 175 -5.22 -18.09 18.35
N ALA A 176 -3.98 -18.03 17.87
CA ALA A 176 -3.04 -19.16 17.91
C ALA A 176 -2.69 -19.60 19.34
N ILE A 177 -2.56 -18.66 20.29
CA ILE A 177 -2.22 -18.97 21.68
C ILE A 177 -3.43 -19.15 22.60
N GLY A 178 -4.62 -18.74 22.14
CA GLY A 178 -5.87 -18.83 22.89
C GLY A 178 -6.01 -17.76 23.99
N VAL A 179 -5.20 -16.71 23.95
CA VAL A 179 -5.20 -15.60 24.93
C VAL A 179 -5.09 -14.28 24.18
N GLN A 180 -5.84 -13.27 24.61
CA GLN A 180 -5.78 -11.94 24.03
C GLN A 180 -4.43 -11.26 24.29
N VAL A 181 -3.73 -10.86 23.23
CA VAL A 181 -2.54 -10.02 23.29
C VAL A 181 -2.94 -8.61 22.85
N ALA A 182 -2.89 -7.65 23.76
CA ALA A 182 -3.34 -6.27 23.52
C ALA A 182 -2.20 -5.25 23.45
N THR A 183 -0.95 -5.71 23.58
CA THR A 183 0.24 -4.84 23.59
C THR A 183 1.02 -4.98 22.28
N TYR A 184 1.34 -3.86 21.67
CA TYR A 184 2.21 -3.76 20.49
C TYR A 184 3.64 -3.39 20.89
N PRO A 185 4.65 -3.94 20.23
CA PRO A 185 4.60 -5.15 19.41
C PRO A 185 4.40 -6.40 20.29
N ALA A 186 3.92 -7.50 19.69
CA ALA A 186 3.82 -8.80 20.34
C ALA A 186 5.18 -9.49 20.36
N THR A 187 6.12 -8.92 21.10
CA THR A 187 7.45 -9.50 21.29
C THR A 187 7.39 -10.81 22.07
N PRO A 188 8.41 -11.67 22.01
CA PRO A 188 8.45 -12.94 22.70
C PRO A 188 8.10 -12.85 24.20
N ASP A 189 8.61 -11.83 24.89
CA ASP A 189 8.30 -11.63 26.31
C ASP A 189 6.84 -11.23 26.53
N VAL A 190 6.24 -10.43 25.66
CA VAL A 190 4.81 -10.07 25.73
C VAL A 190 3.94 -11.31 25.56
N ILE A 191 4.29 -12.18 24.61
CA ILE A 191 3.58 -13.45 24.37
C ILE A 191 3.72 -14.39 25.59
N LEU A 192 4.94 -14.55 26.11
CA LEU A 192 5.19 -15.41 27.28
C LEU A 192 4.48 -14.89 28.53
N LYS A 193 4.41 -13.57 28.73
CA LYS A 193 3.60 -12.95 29.79
C LYS A 193 2.11 -13.27 29.63
N ALA A 194 1.59 -13.12 28.40
CA ALA A 194 0.19 -13.45 28.12
C ALA A 194 -0.12 -14.93 28.37
N LEU A 195 0.84 -15.81 28.15
CA LEU A 195 0.73 -17.25 28.46
C LEU A 195 0.94 -17.58 29.96
N GLY A 196 1.32 -16.62 30.78
CA GLY A 196 1.61 -16.83 32.21
C GLY A 196 2.89 -17.64 32.46
N LYS A 197 3.88 -17.56 31.57
CA LYS A 197 5.15 -18.29 31.68
C LYS A 197 6.27 -17.46 32.33
N ILE A 198 6.14 -16.13 32.29
CA ILE A 198 7.03 -15.17 32.98
C ILE A 198 6.24 -14.04 33.59
#